data_2277900ab737a412611fb0190c722920
#
_entry.id   2277900ab737a412611fb0190c722920
#
_cell.length_a   1.000
_cell.length_b   1.000
_cell.length_c   1.000
_cell.angle_alpha   90.00
_cell.angle_beta   90.00
_cell.angle_gamma   90.00
#
_symmetry.space_group_name_H-M   'P 1'
#
loop_
_entity.id
_entity.type
_entity.pdbx_description
1 polymer ?
#
loop_
_entity_poly.entity_id
_entity_poly.type
_entity_poly.pdbx_seq_one_letter_code
_entity_poly.pdbx_strand_id
1 'polypeptide(L)'
;MKATLHTNHGDIVVDLFPHQAPKTVENFVGLAKGEKEYKDDAGRTNPTPFYDGLIFHRIIPNFMIQGGCPMGQGFGGPGYTFDDEISPDKDFTKPYVLAMANAGKRMGKGTNGSQFFITTAATTWLQGKHTIFGEVADAASREVVDTIGAVATGANDKPVQDVVLESVTIED
;
A
#
# COMPACT_ATOMS: atom_id res chain seq x y z
N MET A 1 11.20 -5.87 10.96
CA MET A 1 10.86 -4.49 10.63
C MET A 1 9.35 -4.33 10.59
N LYS A 2 8.84 -3.32 11.24
CA LYS A 2 7.40 -3.04 11.31
C LYS A 2 7.10 -1.63 10.84
N ALA A 3 5.90 -1.44 10.30
CA ALA A 3 5.36 -0.12 10.02
C ALA A 3 4.00 -0.02 10.70
N THR A 4 3.68 1.16 11.23
CA THR A 4 2.35 1.45 11.73
C THR A 4 1.72 2.50 10.81
N LEU A 5 0.62 2.13 10.18
CA LEU A 5 -0.17 3.03 9.37
C LEU A 5 -1.21 3.68 10.29
N HIS A 6 -1.05 4.96 10.57
CA HIS A 6 -1.97 5.71 11.43
C HIS A 6 -3.11 6.26 10.58
N THR A 7 -4.30 5.68 10.74
CA THR A 7 -5.46 6.10 9.96
C THR A 7 -6.50 6.77 10.84
N ASN A 8 -7.45 7.48 10.22
CA ASN A 8 -8.59 8.06 10.96
C ASN A 8 -9.60 7.01 11.44
N HIS A 9 -9.33 5.71 11.18
CA HIS A 9 -10.11 4.58 11.72
C HIS A 9 -9.30 3.76 12.74
N GLY A 10 -8.08 4.16 13.05
CA GLY A 10 -7.19 3.45 13.96
C GLY A 10 -5.88 3.05 13.31
N ASP A 11 -5.03 2.38 14.09
CA ASP A 11 -3.70 1.99 13.65
C ASP A 11 -3.69 0.62 13.00
N ILE A 12 -2.93 0.48 11.92
CA ILE A 12 -2.68 -0.80 11.27
C ILE A 12 -1.18 -1.08 11.37
N VAL A 13 -0.80 -2.04 12.21
CA VAL A 13 0.59 -2.49 12.32
C VAL A 13 0.84 -3.59 11.29
N VAL A 14 1.88 -3.43 10.50
CA VAL A 14 2.26 -4.42 9.48
C VAL A 14 3.69 -4.88 9.72
N ASP A 15 3.93 -6.17 9.48
CA ASP A 15 5.28 -6.74 9.39
C ASP A 15 5.75 -6.59 7.96
N LEU A 16 6.92 -6.00 7.76
CA LEU A 16 7.52 -5.83 6.44
C LEU A 16 8.47 -6.99 6.14
N PHE A 17 8.63 -7.32 4.86
CA PHE A 17 9.41 -8.47 4.39
C PHE A 17 10.66 -8.04 3.61
N PRO A 18 11.70 -7.50 4.28
CA PRO A 18 12.89 -7.00 3.58
C PRO A 18 13.71 -8.10 2.89
N HIS A 19 13.56 -9.36 3.31
CA HIS A 19 14.27 -10.49 2.67
C HIS A 19 13.60 -10.92 1.36
N GLN A 20 12.27 -10.91 1.32
CA GLN A 20 11.51 -11.34 0.16
C GLN A 20 11.36 -10.21 -0.87
N ALA A 21 11.31 -8.96 -0.43
CA ALA A 21 11.10 -7.80 -1.30
C ALA A 21 11.99 -6.62 -0.86
N PRO A 22 13.32 -6.76 -0.97
CA PRO A 22 14.25 -5.77 -0.42
C PRO A 22 14.10 -4.37 -1.01
N LYS A 23 13.95 -4.26 -2.33
CA LYS A 23 13.82 -2.96 -3.00
C LYS A 23 12.46 -2.32 -2.71
N THR A 24 11.42 -3.13 -2.66
CA THR A 24 10.06 -2.66 -2.37
C THR A 24 9.96 -2.13 -0.94
N VAL A 25 10.52 -2.86 0.03
CA VAL A 25 10.54 -2.42 1.42
C VAL A 25 11.37 -1.15 1.58
N GLU A 26 12.56 -1.09 0.95
CA GLU A 26 13.40 0.11 0.96
C GLU A 26 12.65 1.32 0.39
N ASN A 27 11.93 1.12 -0.71
CA ASN A 27 11.13 2.17 -1.34
C ASN A 27 10.02 2.66 -0.40
N PHE A 28 9.25 1.74 0.15
CA PHE A 28 8.15 2.08 1.05
C PHE A 28 8.65 2.83 2.29
N VAL A 29 9.68 2.32 2.93
CA VAL A 29 10.28 2.92 4.14
C VAL A 29 10.85 4.31 3.82
N GLY A 30 11.60 4.42 2.73
CA GLY A 30 12.19 5.70 2.32
C GLY A 30 11.15 6.76 1.99
N LEU A 31 10.09 6.40 1.30
CA LEU A 31 8.98 7.31 1.03
C LEU A 31 8.25 7.69 2.32
N ALA A 32 7.95 6.71 3.18
CA ALA A 32 7.23 6.95 4.43
C ALA A 32 7.97 7.95 5.33
N LYS A 33 9.29 7.87 5.37
CA LYS A 33 10.14 8.75 6.20
C LYS A 33 10.50 10.07 5.52
N GLY A 34 10.22 10.20 4.22
CA GLY A 34 10.65 11.38 3.45
C GLY A 34 12.14 11.41 3.16
N GLU A 35 12.83 10.28 3.29
CA GLU A 35 14.27 10.17 3.08
C GLU A 35 14.64 9.81 1.64
N LYS A 36 13.71 9.20 0.91
CA LYS A 36 13.92 8.84 -0.49
C LYS A 36 13.60 10.02 -1.38
N GLU A 37 14.46 10.27 -2.36
CA GLU A 37 14.23 11.31 -3.35
C GLU A 37 12.99 10.97 -4.19
N TYR A 38 12.03 11.90 -4.24
CA TYR A 38 10.84 11.77 -5.05
C TYR A 38 10.30 13.14 -5.45
N LYS A 39 9.47 13.13 -6.48
CA LYS A 39 8.63 14.27 -6.85
C LYS A 39 7.31 13.70 -7.34
N ASP A 40 6.23 13.98 -6.62
CA ASP A 40 4.93 13.42 -6.98
C ASP A 40 4.16 14.31 -7.95
N ASP A 41 3.02 13.80 -8.44
CA ASP A 41 2.21 14.49 -9.43
C ASP A 41 1.46 15.70 -8.86
N ALA A 42 1.42 15.83 -7.52
CA ALA A 42 0.84 16.99 -6.83
C ALA A 42 1.89 18.07 -6.54
N GLY A 43 3.14 17.86 -6.92
CA GLY A 43 4.22 18.83 -6.73
C GLY A 43 4.95 18.73 -5.40
N ARG A 44 4.62 17.72 -4.57
CA ARG A 44 5.36 17.48 -3.32
C ARG A 44 6.66 16.74 -3.61
N THR A 45 7.61 16.91 -2.71
CA THR A 45 8.94 16.30 -2.82
C THR A 45 9.47 15.96 -1.42
N ASN A 46 10.50 15.12 -1.35
CA ASN A 46 11.25 14.92 -0.11
C ASN A 46 11.79 16.29 0.37
N PRO A 47 11.95 16.53 1.67
CA PRO A 47 11.86 15.58 2.79
C PRO A 47 10.44 15.38 3.36
N THR A 48 9.39 15.82 2.70
CA THR A 48 8.02 15.60 3.16
C THR A 48 7.72 14.10 3.14
N PRO A 49 7.25 13.50 4.26
CA PRO A 49 6.84 12.10 4.24
C PRO A 49 5.74 11.87 3.21
N PHE A 50 6.00 10.93 2.30
CA PHE A 50 5.16 10.76 1.09
C PHE A 50 3.72 10.39 1.41
N TYR A 51 3.52 9.48 2.35
CA TYR A 51 2.18 8.93 2.62
C TYR A 51 1.31 9.79 3.53
N ASP A 52 1.87 10.82 4.16
CA ASP A 52 1.14 11.65 5.10
C ASP A 52 -0.04 12.37 4.44
N GLY A 53 -1.24 12.12 4.96
CA GLY A 53 -2.45 12.78 4.47
C GLY A 53 -3.07 12.17 3.22
N LEU A 54 -2.51 11.08 2.68
CA LEU A 54 -3.09 10.42 1.52
C LEU A 54 -4.30 9.57 1.92
N ILE A 55 -5.21 9.34 0.97
CA ILE A 55 -6.43 8.58 1.23
C ILE A 55 -6.33 7.15 0.69
N PHE A 56 -7.17 6.27 1.26
CA PHE A 56 -7.47 4.99 0.62
C PHE A 56 -8.55 5.25 -0.41
N HIS A 57 -8.14 5.45 -1.65
CA HIS A 57 -9.02 5.94 -2.72
C HIS A 57 -9.86 4.85 -3.39
N ARG A 58 -9.56 3.57 -3.12
CA ARG A 58 -10.26 2.44 -3.73
C ARG A 58 -10.41 1.34 -2.71
N ILE A 59 -11.65 1.01 -2.38
CA ILE A 59 -11.99 -0.04 -1.40
C ILE A 59 -13.06 -0.92 -2.01
N ILE A 60 -12.78 -2.22 -2.13
CA ILE A 60 -13.71 -3.20 -2.65
C ILE A 60 -13.95 -4.24 -1.56
N PRO A 61 -15.18 -4.37 -1.04
CA PRO A 61 -15.50 -5.37 0.00
C PRO A 61 -15.11 -6.78 -0.45
N ASN A 62 -14.61 -7.57 0.49
CA ASN A 62 -14.15 -8.94 0.26
C ASN A 62 -13.04 -9.05 -0.80
N PHE A 63 -12.27 -8.00 -0.98
CA PHE A 63 -11.13 -7.97 -1.88
C PHE A 63 -9.94 -7.24 -1.25
N MET A 64 -9.98 -5.91 -1.23
CA MET A 64 -8.81 -5.15 -0.72
C MET A 64 -9.16 -3.69 -0.41
N ILE A 65 -8.24 -3.05 0.31
CA ILE A 65 -8.21 -1.60 0.52
C ILE A 65 -6.92 -1.07 -0.11
N GLN A 66 -7.01 -0.03 -0.92
CA GLN A 66 -5.88 0.49 -1.71
C GLN A 66 -5.66 1.98 -1.44
N GLY A 67 -4.40 2.34 -1.23
CA GLY A 67 -3.99 3.72 -0.98
C GLY A 67 -2.61 4.03 -1.54
N GLY A 68 -2.05 5.16 -1.13
CA GLY A 68 -0.70 5.57 -1.53
C GLY A 68 -0.63 6.32 -2.85
N CYS A 69 -1.76 6.76 -3.39
CA CYS A 69 -1.81 7.59 -4.60
C CYS A 69 -1.77 9.07 -4.23
N PRO A 70 -0.77 9.85 -4.65
CA PRO A 70 -0.68 11.27 -4.29
C PRO A 70 -1.84 12.12 -4.81
N MET A 71 -2.47 11.69 -5.91
CA MET A 71 -3.64 12.38 -6.46
C MET A 71 -4.97 11.87 -5.91
N GLY A 72 -4.95 10.75 -5.17
CA GLY A 72 -6.17 10.15 -4.62
C GLY A 72 -7.16 9.63 -5.66
N GLN A 73 -6.72 9.34 -6.87
CA GLN A 73 -7.59 8.97 -8.00
C GLN A 73 -7.16 7.69 -8.73
N GLY A 74 -6.10 7.02 -8.25
CA GLY A 74 -5.62 5.78 -8.82
C GLY A 74 -4.54 5.93 -9.89
N PHE A 75 -4.22 7.14 -10.30
CA PHE A 75 -3.07 7.44 -11.14
C PHE A 75 -2.14 8.39 -10.40
N GLY A 76 -0.87 8.33 -10.74
CA GLY A 76 0.14 9.12 -10.05
C GLY A 76 0.98 8.29 -9.09
N GLY A 77 2.16 8.79 -8.80
CA GLY A 77 3.13 8.12 -7.96
C GLY A 77 4.30 9.03 -7.61
N PRO A 78 5.44 8.45 -7.22
CA PRO A 78 6.58 9.21 -6.72
C PRO A 78 7.50 9.76 -7.82
N GLY A 79 7.09 9.69 -9.08
CA GLY A 79 7.87 10.20 -10.20
C GLY A 79 8.82 9.17 -10.82
N TYR A 80 8.75 7.91 -10.39
CA TYR A 80 9.55 6.80 -10.93
C TYR A 80 8.76 5.49 -10.76
N THR A 81 9.23 4.45 -11.44
CA THR A 81 8.69 3.09 -11.28
C THR A 81 9.82 2.10 -11.08
N PHE A 82 9.49 0.91 -10.56
CA PHE A 82 10.46 -0.17 -10.39
C PHE A 82 9.80 -1.53 -10.58
N ASP A 83 10.64 -2.56 -10.73
CA ASP A 83 10.20 -3.91 -11.07
C ASP A 83 9.61 -4.67 -9.89
N ASP A 84 8.82 -5.71 -10.21
CA ASP A 84 8.27 -6.64 -9.24
C ASP A 84 9.37 -7.47 -8.57
N GLU A 85 9.12 -7.85 -7.32
CA GLU A 85 9.95 -8.78 -6.56
C GLU A 85 9.07 -9.92 -6.08
N ILE A 86 8.85 -10.90 -6.95
CA ILE A 86 7.98 -12.04 -6.65
C ILE A 86 8.78 -13.12 -5.93
N SER A 87 8.32 -13.48 -4.72
CA SER A 87 8.96 -14.50 -3.92
C SER A 87 8.05 -15.73 -3.80
N PRO A 88 8.58 -16.96 -3.94
CA PRO A 88 7.78 -18.17 -3.74
C PRO A 88 7.36 -18.40 -2.29
N ASP A 89 7.99 -17.71 -1.34
CA ASP A 89 7.71 -17.87 0.09
C ASP A 89 6.44 -17.15 0.54
N LYS A 90 5.90 -16.27 -0.28
CA LYS A 90 4.73 -15.45 0.07
C LYS A 90 3.66 -15.60 -1.01
N ASP A 91 2.40 -15.65 -0.58
CA ASP A 91 1.27 -15.86 -1.49
C ASP A 91 0.03 -15.10 -1.02
N PHE A 92 -1.03 -15.19 -1.82
CA PHE A 92 -2.32 -14.55 -1.57
C PHE A 92 -3.39 -15.54 -1.10
N THR A 93 -2.99 -16.66 -0.46
CA THR A 93 -3.94 -17.68 -0.02
C THR A 93 -4.73 -17.28 1.22
N LYS A 94 -4.28 -16.25 1.94
CA LYS A 94 -4.92 -15.72 3.15
C LYS A 94 -5.14 -14.22 3.02
N PRO A 95 -6.10 -13.64 3.78
CA PRO A 95 -6.26 -12.19 3.82
C PRO A 95 -5.12 -11.50 4.58
N TYR A 96 -5.16 -10.18 4.55
CA TYR A 96 -4.27 -9.27 5.30
C TYR A 96 -2.86 -9.21 4.75
N VAL A 97 -2.71 -9.45 3.45
CA VAL A 97 -1.44 -9.34 2.72
C VAL A 97 -1.26 -7.89 2.24
N LEU A 98 -0.08 -7.34 2.48
CA LEU A 98 0.32 -6.02 1.99
C LEU A 98 1.15 -6.19 0.72
N ALA A 99 0.67 -5.62 -0.37
CA ALA A 99 1.27 -5.77 -1.69
C ALA A 99 1.24 -4.48 -2.49
N MET A 100 2.06 -4.42 -3.55
CA MET A 100 2.12 -3.25 -4.42
C MET A 100 1.06 -3.29 -5.51
N ALA A 101 0.31 -2.21 -5.62
CA ALA A 101 -0.52 -1.96 -6.79
C ALA A 101 0.39 -1.60 -7.97
N ASN A 102 0.01 -2.02 -9.18
CA ASN A 102 0.75 -1.69 -10.39
C ASN A 102 -0.19 -1.68 -11.60
N ALA A 103 0.31 -1.19 -12.73
CA ALA A 103 -0.43 -1.15 -14.00
C ALA A 103 0.01 -2.28 -14.95
N GLY A 104 0.59 -3.37 -14.40
CA GLY A 104 1.19 -4.44 -15.18
C GLY A 104 2.57 -4.04 -15.69
N LYS A 105 3.16 -4.88 -16.54
CA LYS A 105 4.46 -4.57 -17.14
C LYS A 105 4.27 -3.76 -18.42
N ARG A 106 5.13 -2.76 -18.60
CA ARG A 106 5.19 -1.96 -19.82
C ARG A 106 6.56 -2.09 -20.44
N MET A 107 6.62 -2.60 -21.67
CA MET A 107 7.87 -2.86 -22.37
C MET A 107 8.81 -3.75 -21.56
N GLY A 108 8.27 -4.76 -20.88
CA GLY A 108 9.01 -5.70 -20.05
C GLY A 108 9.45 -5.17 -18.69
N LYS A 109 9.05 -3.95 -18.32
CA LYS A 109 9.44 -3.30 -17.06
C LYS A 109 8.25 -3.19 -16.12
N GLY A 110 8.50 -3.32 -14.82
CA GLY A 110 7.50 -3.15 -13.77
C GLY A 110 7.01 -1.71 -13.66
N THR A 111 5.83 -1.56 -13.08
CA THR A 111 5.17 -0.24 -12.92
C THR A 111 4.85 0.05 -11.46
N ASN A 112 5.59 -0.54 -10.51
CA ASN A 112 5.44 -0.24 -9.09
C ASN A 112 5.94 1.18 -8.79
N GLY A 113 5.25 1.87 -7.92
CA GLY A 113 5.63 3.22 -7.50
C GLY A 113 5.36 3.41 -6.01
N SER A 114 4.22 3.99 -5.66
CA SER A 114 3.86 4.25 -4.26
C SER A 114 2.56 3.60 -3.83
N GLN A 115 1.68 3.26 -4.75
CA GLN A 115 0.38 2.69 -4.40
C GLN A 115 0.51 1.27 -3.89
N PHE A 116 -0.22 0.97 -2.83
CA PHE A 116 -0.23 -0.36 -2.21
C PHE A 116 -1.66 -0.75 -1.87
N PHE A 117 -1.87 -2.02 -1.58
CA PHE A 117 -3.15 -2.50 -1.09
C PHE A 117 -2.95 -3.53 0.03
N ILE A 118 -3.98 -3.68 0.86
CA ILE A 118 -4.04 -4.72 1.88
C ILE A 118 -5.28 -5.56 1.56
N THR A 119 -5.11 -6.88 1.41
CA THR A 119 -6.21 -7.76 1.08
C THR A 119 -7.10 -8.00 2.28
N THR A 120 -8.41 -8.16 2.03
CA THR A 120 -9.39 -8.51 3.06
C THR A 120 -9.98 -9.91 2.86
N ALA A 121 -9.47 -10.63 1.86
CA ALA A 121 -9.86 -12.00 1.54
C ALA A 121 -8.69 -12.69 0.85
N ALA A 122 -8.78 -14.00 0.64
CA ALA A 122 -7.84 -14.72 -0.22
C ALA A 122 -8.02 -14.24 -1.67
N THR A 123 -6.91 -13.89 -2.33
CA THR A 123 -6.93 -13.30 -3.69
C THR A 123 -5.89 -14.01 -4.57
N THR A 124 -6.03 -15.33 -4.69
CA THR A 124 -5.02 -16.19 -5.32
C THR A 124 -4.71 -15.84 -6.78
N TRP A 125 -5.65 -15.20 -7.48
CA TRP A 125 -5.44 -14.74 -8.86
C TRP A 125 -4.40 -13.62 -8.99
N LEU A 126 -3.99 -13.01 -7.88
CA LEU A 126 -2.97 -11.96 -7.88
C LEU A 126 -1.55 -12.52 -7.81
N GLN A 127 -1.42 -13.81 -7.54
CA GLN A 127 -0.10 -14.45 -7.40
C GLN A 127 0.74 -14.29 -8.67
N GLY A 128 1.99 -13.88 -8.48
CA GLY A 128 2.92 -13.65 -9.59
C GLY A 128 2.77 -12.31 -10.29
N LYS A 129 1.76 -11.52 -9.93
CA LYS A 129 1.46 -10.23 -10.59
C LYS A 129 1.73 -9.02 -9.71
N HIS A 130 1.78 -9.22 -8.40
CA HIS A 130 1.97 -8.14 -7.43
C HIS A 130 3.02 -8.54 -6.40
N THR A 131 3.94 -7.63 -6.10
CA THR A 131 4.95 -7.84 -5.07
C THR A 131 4.32 -7.83 -3.69
N ILE A 132 4.46 -8.91 -2.94
CA ILE A 132 4.07 -8.99 -1.53
C ILE A 132 5.25 -8.49 -0.70
N PHE A 133 5.04 -7.44 0.09
CA PHE A 133 6.13 -6.89 0.90
C PHE A 133 5.81 -6.77 2.39
N GLY A 134 4.66 -7.25 2.83
CA GLY A 134 4.30 -7.26 4.23
C GLY A 134 2.99 -7.99 4.51
N GLU A 135 2.62 -8.01 5.79
CA GLU A 135 1.33 -8.53 6.25
C GLU A 135 0.90 -7.82 7.52
N VAL A 136 -0.41 -7.80 7.79
CA VAL A 136 -0.95 -7.22 9.01
C VAL A 136 -0.48 -8.06 10.21
N ALA A 137 0.05 -7.39 11.23
CA ALA A 137 0.82 -8.05 12.30
C ALA A 137 -0.02 -8.64 13.43
N ASP A 138 -1.19 -8.06 13.75
CA ASP A 138 -1.94 -8.43 14.94
C ASP A 138 -3.46 -8.35 14.74
N ALA A 139 -4.20 -8.90 15.71
CA ALA A 139 -5.67 -8.96 15.64
C ALA A 139 -6.33 -7.59 15.67
N ALA A 140 -5.82 -6.65 16.45
CA ALA A 140 -6.38 -5.30 16.54
C ALA A 140 -6.25 -4.58 15.20
N SER A 141 -5.11 -4.72 14.54
CA SER A 141 -4.87 -4.14 13.21
C SER A 141 -5.75 -4.77 12.14
N ARG A 142 -6.00 -6.08 12.22
CA ARG A 142 -6.92 -6.77 11.30
C ARG A 142 -8.34 -6.23 11.44
N GLU A 143 -8.79 -5.93 12.65
CA GLU A 143 -10.10 -5.31 12.87
C GLU A 143 -10.21 -3.94 12.21
N VAL A 144 -9.15 -3.14 12.28
CA VAL A 144 -9.11 -1.83 11.61
C VAL A 144 -9.21 -2.00 10.09
N VAL A 145 -8.45 -2.94 9.53
CA VAL A 145 -8.51 -3.26 8.09
C VAL A 145 -9.92 -3.69 7.68
N ASP A 146 -10.54 -4.55 8.46
CA ASP A 146 -11.90 -5.03 8.17
C ASP A 146 -12.92 -3.89 8.27
N THR A 147 -12.78 -3.00 9.24
CA THR A 147 -13.65 -1.83 9.37
C THR A 147 -13.53 -0.92 8.16
N ILE A 148 -12.30 -0.64 7.72
CA ILE A 148 -12.05 0.17 6.52
C ILE A 148 -12.63 -0.54 5.28
N GLY A 149 -12.44 -1.85 5.18
CA GLY A 149 -12.95 -2.65 4.05
C GLY A 149 -14.47 -2.67 3.93
N ALA A 150 -15.19 -2.28 4.99
CA ALA A 150 -16.65 -2.29 5.04
C ALA A 150 -17.27 -0.89 4.90
N VAL A 151 -16.48 0.17 4.71
CA VAL A 151 -17.03 1.53 4.58
C VAL A 151 -17.85 1.67 3.30
N ALA A 152 -18.81 2.59 3.33
CA ALA A 152 -19.63 2.89 2.16
C ALA A 152 -18.76 3.52 1.06
N THR A 153 -18.94 3.03 -0.17
CA THR A 153 -18.23 3.53 -1.34
C THR A 153 -19.20 4.04 -2.40
N GLY A 154 -18.71 4.90 -3.26
CA GLY A 154 -19.45 5.46 -4.38
C GLY A 154 -18.79 5.12 -5.70
N ALA A 155 -18.82 6.04 -6.66
CA ALA A 155 -18.23 5.86 -7.97
C ALA A 155 -16.75 5.48 -7.88
N ASN A 156 -16.31 4.54 -8.73
CA ASN A 156 -14.94 4.05 -8.81
C ASN A 156 -14.43 3.41 -7.50
N ASP A 157 -15.35 2.86 -6.70
CA ASP A 157 -15.04 2.21 -5.41
C ASP A 157 -14.34 3.15 -4.42
N LYS A 158 -14.57 4.45 -4.57
CA LYS A 158 -14.01 5.44 -3.66
C LYS A 158 -14.89 5.59 -2.43
N PRO A 159 -14.33 5.60 -1.21
CA PRO A 159 -15.12 5.84 0.00
C PRO A 159 -15.92 7.14 -0.07
N VAL A 160 -17.17 7.08 0.40
CA VAL A 160 -18.05 8.26 0.49
C VAL A 160 -17.46 9.29 1.47
N GLN A 161 -16.89 8.81 2.57
CA GLN A 161 -16.15 9.63 3.53
C GLN A 161 -14.67 9.20 3.45
N ASP A 162 -13.78 10.17 3.36
CA ASP A 162 -12.36 9.88 3.18
C ASP A 162 -11.80 9.02 4.33
N VAL A 163 -11.15 7.93 3.95
CA VAL A 163 -10.31 7.12 4.84
C VAL A 163 -8.89 7.65 4.67
N VAL A 164 -8.38 8.32 5.70
CA VAL A 164 -7.11 9.05 5.62
C VAL A 164 -5.99 8.27 6.28
N LEU A 165 -4.90 8.11 5.56
CA LEU A 165 -3.61 7.67 6.11
C LEU A 165 -2.91 8.93 6.62
N GLU A 166 -2.98 9.15 7.94
CA GLU A 166 -2.47 10.38 8.54
C GLU A 166 -0.96 10.44 8.56
N SER A 167 -0.32 9.31 8.89
CA SER A 167 1.13 9.18 8.90
C SER A 167 1.54 7.71 8.95
N VAL A 168 2.82 7.44 8.76
CA VAL A 168 3.40 6.09 8.87
C VAL A 168 4.61 6.16 9.79
N THR A 169 4.65 5.30 10.80
CA THR A 169 5.79 5.15 11.71
C THR A 169 6.53 3.87 11.35
N ILE A 170 7.85 3.95 11.21
CA ILE A 170 8.70 2.79 10.90
C ILE A 170 9.49 2.39 12.13
N GLU A 171 9.49 1.10 12.43
CA GLU A 171 10.26 0.49 13.52
C GLU A 171 11.11 -0.65 12.97
N ASP A 172 12.38 -0.66 13.33
CA ASP A 172 13.30 -1.72 12.94
C ASP A 172 13.13 -3.02 13.75
#